data_56cd42cfca8c4383ac4a700c5a46bc19
#
_entry.id   56cd42cfca8c4383ac4a700c5a46bc19
#
_cell.length_a   1.000
_cell.length_b   1.000
_cell.length_c   1.000
_cell.angle_alpha   90.00
_cell.angle_beta   90.00
_cell.angle_gamma   90.00
#
_symmetry.space_group_name_H-M   'P 1'
#
loop_
_entity.id
_entity.type
_entity.pdbx_description
1 polymer ?
#
loop_
_entity_poly.entity_id
_entity_poly.type
_entity_poly.pdbx_seq_one_letter_code
_entity_poly.pdbx_strand_id
1 'polypeptide(L)'
;MDLKFSAADEAFRAEVKTWIEAEFDADLRLAMSQTKNGYLDKERLTRWQKKLASKGWLAVDWPVEYGGPGFTPVQRYLWGVEMAAAGVPATIPFGVRMCAPVLMAFGTPEQKAEHLPAMRNFDRWWCQGYSEPGSGSDLAALQMRADRDGDDYILNGSKIWTTLAQHADWIFCLVRTSQEAKRQDGISFVLVDMTTPGISVSPLPTLDGPLEGLQEINQVFFDNVRVPVKNRIGEEGKGWTYAKYLLEFERGNAYAPGLKAQLNKVRKIASKSLSDDGAPMMADPGFRTKFAEMEIRIESLNATELLAFSGRESGARMGAISSMLKCQGSEAQQAITELALEAVGLYAAPYVGDGLAELTSNAMSPSPDYAWPVAGSYFSYRKTSIYAGSNEIQHNIMAKAILGL
;
A
#
# COMPACT_ATOMS: atom_id res chain seq x y z
N MET A 1 16.17 26.17 -12.70
CA MET A 1 15.25 25.64 -11.66
C MET A 1 16.07 25.57 -10.38
N ASP A 2 15.68 26.27 -9.33
CA ASP A 2 16.31 26.12 -8.02
C ASP A 2 15.69 24.87 -7.35
N LEU A 3 16.51 23.88 -7.04
CA LEU A 3 16.11 22.62 -6.38
C LEU A 3 16.35 22.66 -4.87
N LYS A 4 16.72 23.84 -4.33
CA LYS A 4 16.94 23.99 -2.89
C LYS A 4 15.59 24.16 -2.18
N PHE A 5 15.43 23.46 -1.09
CA PHE A 5 14.30 23.66 -0.18
C PHE A 5 14.47 24.98 0.58
N SER A 6 13.34 25.61 0.92
CA SER A 6 13.37 26.83 1.75
C SER A 6 13.85 26.51 3.18
N ALA A 7 14.26 27.54 3.92
CA ALA A 7 14.62 27.37 5.33
C ALA A 7 13.45 26.82 6.17
N ALA A 8 12.21 27.17 5.83
CA ALA A 8 11.00 26.63 6.47
C ALA A 8 10.80 25.13 6.15
N ASP A 9 11.07 24.71 4.92
CA ASP A 9 10.98 23.29 4.52
C ASP A 9 12.06 22.46 5.21
N GLU A 10 13.29 22.97 5.33
CA GLU A 10 14.37 22.28 6.05
C GLU A 10 14.10 22.22 7.57
N ALA A 11 13.50 23.24 8.17
CA ALA A 11 13.05 23.20 9.56
C ALA A 11 11.95 22.14 9.76
N PHE A 12 10.98 22.05 8.86
CA PHE A 12 9.97 21.01 8.89
C PHE A 12 10.60 19.61 8.74
N ARG A 13 11.54 19.46 7.81
CA ARG A 13 12.30 18.21 7.64
C ARG A 13 13.02 17.78 8.91
N ALA A 14 13.65 18.71 9.61
CA ALA A 14 14.30 18.46 10.90
C ALA A 14 13.27 18.03 11.97
N GLU A 15 12.10 18.68 12.02
CA GLU A 15 11.00 18.27 12.91
C GLU A 15 10.58 16.81 12.67
N VAL A 16 10.39 16.42 11.39
CA VAL A 16 10.02 15.05 11.03
C VAL A 16 11.07 14.05 11.51
N LYS A 17 12.36 14.32 11.29
CA LYS A 17 13.47 13.46 11.76
C LYS A 17 13.46 13.30 13.28
N THR A 18 13.39 14.40 14.01
CA THR A 18 13.38 14.40 15.47
C THR A 18 12.20 13.60 16.02
N TRP A 19 11.02 13.78 15.43
CA TRP A 19 9.82 13.01 15.81
C TRP A 19 9.99 11.51 15.55
N ILE A 20 10.53 11.13 14.38
CA ILE A 20 10.80 9.72 14.06
C ILE A 20 11.80 9.11 15.05
N GLU A 21 12.87 9.82 15.36
CA GLU A 21 13.89 9.36 16.33
C GLU A 21 13.29 9.09 17.71
N ALA A 22 12.36 9.93 18.16
CA ALA A 22 11.68 9.79 19.45
C ALA A 22 10.63 8.65 19.46
N GLU A 23 9.86 8.50 18.37
CA GLU A 23 8.68 7.64 18.36
C GLU A 23 8.91 6.26 17.73
N PHE A 24 9.89 6.10 16.85
CA PHE A 24 10.27 4.82 16.25
C PHE A 24 11.20 4.07 17.18
N ASP A 25 10.60 3.38 18.15
CA ASP A 25 11.29 2.70 19.25
C ASP A 25 12.06 1.43 18.81
N ALA A 26 12.84 0.86 19.72
CA ALA A 26 13.72 -0.28 19.44
C ALA A 26 12.92 -1.53 19.02
N ASP A 27 11.73 -1.77 19.59
CA ASP A 27 10.88 -2.92 19.23
C ASP A 27 10.37 -2.80 17.79
N LEU A 28 9.86 -1.63 17.41
CA LEU A 28 9.43 -1.38 16.03
C LEU A 28 10.60 -1.47 15.04
N ARG A 29 11.78 -0.93 15.40
CA ARG A 29 12.99 -1.03 14.56
C ARG A 29 13.40 -2.47 14.34
N LEU A 30 13.40 -3.28 15.40
CA LEU A 30 13.74 -4.70 15.31
C LEU A 30 12.73 -5.44 14.44
N ALA A 31 11.44 -5.28 14.68
CA ALA A 31 10.39 -5.92 13.90
C ALA A 31 10.46 -5.51 12.42
N MET A 32 10.65 -4.21 12.11
CA MET A 32 10.81 -3.73 10.72
C MET A 32 12.06 -4.26 10.03
N SER A 33 13.11 -4.60 10.77
CA SER A 33 14.31 -5.20 10.18
C SER A 33 14.06 -6.61 9.62
N GLN A 34 13.11 -7.34 10.20
CA GLN A 34 12.79 -8.74 9.89
C GLN A 34 11.54 -8.92 9.02
N THR A 35 10.75 -7.86 8.79
CA THR A 35 9.59 -7.99 7.90
C THR A 35 9.98 -8.14 6.43
N LYS A 36 9.27 -9.02 5.72
CA LYS A 36 9.45 -9.27 4.28
C LYS A 36 8.76 -8.24 3.39
N ASN A 37 7.68 -7.60 3.87
CA ASN A 37 6.82 -6.75 3.06
C ASN A 37 6.40 -5.43 3.75
N GLY A 38 6.95 -5.15 4.94
CA GLY A 38 6.64 -3.95 5.71
C GLY A 38 5.42 -4.05 6.61
N TYR A 39 4.69 -5.19 6.59
CA TYR A 39 3.61 -5.46 7.54
C TYR A 39 4.14 -6.14 8.80
N LEU A 40 3.61 -5.73 9.93
CA LEU A 40 3.87 -6.27 11.24
C LEU A 40 2.57 -6.86 11.81
N ASP A 41 2.61 -7.44 13.01
CA ASP A 41 1.40 -7.83 13.73
C ASP A 41 0.48 -6.65 14.02
N LYS A 42 -0.78 -6.96 14.36
CA LYS A 42 -1.85 -5.96 14.58
C LYS A 42 -1.47 -4.94 15.67
N GLU A 43 -0.84 -5.40 16.75
CA GLU A 43 -0.51 -4.55 17.90
C GLU A 43 0.53 -3.49 17.52
N ARG A 44 1.66 -3.90 16.88
CA ARG A 44 2.71 -3.00 16.45
C ARG A 44 2.23 -2.02 15.39
N LEU A 45 1.45 -2.51 14.41
CA LEU A 45 0.87 -1.64 13.38
C LEU A 45 -0.09 -0.63 14.00
N THR A 46 -1.00 -1.06 14.89
CA THR A 46 -1.94 -0.15 15.57
C THR A 46 -1.18 0.92 16.37
N ARG A 47 -0.18 0.51 17.14
CA ARG A 47 0.65 1.42 17.96
C ARG A 47 1.31 2.50 17.08
N TRP A 48 1.89 2.13 15.93
CA TRP A 48 2.49 3.09 15.02
C TRP A 48 1.46 4.04 14.41
N GLN A 49 0.33 3.52 13.91
CA GLN A 49 -0.74 4.37 13.36
C GLN A 49 -1.29 5.35 14.40
N LYS A 50 -1.43 4.93 15.66
CA LYS A 50 -1.88 5.78 16.77
C LYS A 50 -0.86 6.89 17.08
N LYS A 51 0.45 6.61 17.03
CA LYS A 51 1.49 7.63 17.15
C LYS A 51 1.39 8.68 16.04
N LEU A 52 1.20 8.25 14.79
CA LEU A 52 0.95 9.16 13.67
C LEU A 52 -0.33 9.99 13.87
N ALA A 53 -1.42 9.36 14.31
CA ALA A 53 -2.68 10.03 14.58
C ALA A 53 -2.57 11.10 15.68
N SER A 54 -1.89 10.80 16.79
CA SER A 54 -1.69 11.73 17.91
C SER A 54 -0.84 12.94 17.52
N LYS A 55 0.10 12.78 16.57
CA LYS A 55 0.87 13.90 15.99
C LYS A 55 0.06 14.67 14.93
N GLY A 56 -1.11 14.15 14.49
CA GLY A 56 -1.88 14.70 13.39
C GLY A 56 -1.32 14.35 12.00
N TRP A 57 -0.43 13.37 11.91
CA TRP A 57 0.29 12.99 10.70
C TRP A 57 -0.17 11.69 10.05
N LEU A 58 -1.28 11.11 10.52
CA LEU A 58 -1.86 9.93 9.89
C LEU A 58 -2.58 10.28 8.58
N ALA A 59 -3.31 11.41 8.58
CA ALA A 59 -4.14 11.87 7.47
C ALA A 59 -3.49 13.06 6.74
N VAL A 60 -2.25 12.93 6.31
CA VAL A 60 -1.42 14.03 5.74
C VAL A 60 -1.98 14.61 4.44
N ASP A 61 -2.79 13.85 3.72
CA ASP A 61 -3.39 14.25 2.44
C ASP A 61 -4.80 14.84 2.60
N TRP A 62 -5.33 14.88 3.84
CA TRP A 62 -6.70 15.36 4.04
C TRP A 62 -6.77 16.89 4.04
N PRO A 63 -7.88 17.46 3.52
CA PRO A 63 -8.22 18.87 3.71
C PRO A 63 -8.27 19.25 5.19
N VAL A 64 -7.91 20.50 5.49
CA VAL A 64 -7.87 21.01 6.88
C VAL A 64 -9.25 20.93 7.56
N GLU A 65 -10.33 21.18 6.81
CA GLU A 65 -11.71 21.09 7.30
C GLU A 65 -12.12 19.70 7.79
N TYR A 66 -11.42 18.64 7.33
CA TYR A 66 -11.59 17.27 7.83
C TYR A 66 -10.49 16.85 8.82
N GLY A 67 -9.64 17.79 9.24
CA GLY A 67 -8.60 17.59 10.25
C GLY A 67 -7.25 17.12 9.69
N GLY A 68 -6.98 17.34 8.42
CA GLY A 68 -5.64 17.21 7.84
C GLY A 68 -4.68 18.30 8.36
N PRO A 69 -3.36 18.06 8.36
CA PRO A 69 -2.37 18.99 8.92
C PRO A 69 -2.09 20.22 8.05
N GLY A 70 -2.66 20.30 6.84
CA GLY A 70 -2.42 21.42 5.94
C GLY A 70 -1.03 21.48 5.32
N PHE A 71 -0.36 20.33 5.17
CA PHE A 71 0.96 20.28 4.56
C PHE A 71 0.98 20.82 3.13
N THR A 72 1.98 21.63 2.82
CA THR A 72 2.27 22.00 1.44
C THR A 72 2.71 20.75 0.64
N PRO A 73 2.65 20.79 -0.71
CA PRO A 73 3.19 19.68 -1.53
C PRO A 73 4.64 19.32 -1.20
N VAL A 74 5.49 20.31 -0.92
CA VAL A 74 6.88 20.10 -0.51
C VAL A 74 6.98 19.41 0.84
N GLN A 75 6.20 19.86 1.83
CA GLN A 75 6.19 19.22 3.15
C GLN A 75 5.71 17.77 3.09
N ARG A 76 4.67 17.47 2.28
CA ARG A 76 4.22 16.07 2.05
C ARG A 76 5.33 15.21 1.45
N TYR A 77 6.04 15.75 0.46
CA TYR A 77 7.18 15.06 -0.14
C TYR A 77 8.29 14.81 0.88
N LEU A 78 8.71 15.83 1.63
CA LEU A 78 9.76 15.71 2.66
C LEU A 78 9.37 14.73 3.76
N TRP A 79 8.11 14.79 4.23
CA TRP A 79 7.57 13.82 5.19
C TRP A 79 7.69 12.38 4.64
N GLY A 80 7.27 12.14 3.41
CA GLY A 80 7.37 10.82 2.77
C GLY A 80 8.82 10.33 2.62
N VAL A 81 9.73 11.23 2.25
CA VAL A 81 11.17 10.92 2.13
C VAL A 81 11.77 10.50 3.47
N GLU A 82 11.51 11.24 4.54
CA GLU A 82 12.09 10.95 5.85
C GLU A 82 11.48 9.69 6.49
N MET A 83 10.17 9.48 6.33
CA MET A 83 9.49 8.25 6.78
C MET A 83 10.06 7.02 6.06
N ALA A 84 10.23 7.08 4.74
CA ALA A 84 10.82 5.99 3.96
C ALA A 84 12.29 5.74 4.33
N ALA A 85 13.09 6.80 4.46
CA ALA A 85 14.52 6.69 4.81
C ALA A 85 14.74 6.07 6.20
N ALA A 86 13.85 6.36 7.15
CA ALA A 86 13.89 5.76 8.49
C ALA A 86 13.42 4.30 8.51
N GLY A 87 12.73 3.82 7.47
CA GLY A 87 12.20 2.47 7.39
C GLY A 87 11.08 2.18 8.39
N VAL A 88 10.29 3.19 8.75
CA VAL A 88 9.14 3.03 9.65
C VAL A 88 8.00 2.25 8.99
N PRO A 89 7.08 1.66 9.77
CA PRO A 89 5.89 1.03 9.19
C PRO A 89 5.08 2.01 8.35
N ALA A 90 4.63 1.58 7.18
CA ALA A 90 3.81 2.41 6.31
C ALA A 90 2.45 2.76 6.95
N THR A 91 1.87 3.88 6.54
CA THR A 91 0.48 4.19 6.86
C THR A 91 -0.44 3.15 6.22
N ILE A 92 -1.36 2.57 7.00
CA ILE A 92 -2.38 1.65 6.49
C ILE A 92 -3.38 2.46 5.65
N PRO A 93 -3.46 2.22 4.33
CA PRO A 93 -4.07 3.19 3.42
C PRO A 93 -5.60 3.09 3.33
N PHE A 94 -6.20 1.94 3.67
CA PHE A 94 -7.58 1.61 3.30
C PHE A 94 -8.61 2.59 3.85
N GLY A 95 -8.51 2.99 5.13
CA GLY A 95 -9.38 4.01 5.70
C GLY A 95 -8.98 5.41 5.21
N VAL A 96 -7.77 5.84 5.57
CA VAL A 96 -7.36 7.25 5.45
C VAL A 96 -7.07 7.73 4.04
N ARG A 97 -6.56 6.86 3.16
CA ARG A 97 -6.15 7.27 1.80
C ARG A 97 -7.08 6.80 0.70
N MET A 98 -7.91 5.75 0.96
CA MET A 98 -8.79 5.16 -0.04
C MET A 98 -10.26 5.47 0.24
N CYS A 99 -10.83 5.00 1.35
CA CYS A 99 -12.24 5.18 1.68
C CYS A 99 -12.59 6.64 2.03
N ALA A 100 -11.75 7.31 2.83
CA ALA A 100 -12.04 8.67 3.31
C ALA A 100 -12.23 9.71 2.19
N PRO A 101 -11.40 9.77 1.13
CA PRO A 101 -11.66 10.70 0.01
C PRO A 101 -13.02 10.47 -0.65
N VAL A 102 -13.45 9.22 -0.78
CA VAL A 102 -14.79 8.89 -1.34
C VAL A 102 -15.89 9.35 -0.40
N LEU A 103 -15.73 9.12 0.91
CA LEU A 103 -16.66 9.64 1.93
C LEU A 103 -16.74 11.17 1.91
N MET A 104 -15.61 11.86 1.84
CA MET A 104 -15.56 13.32 1.78
C MET A 104 -16.28 13.87 0.56
N ALA A 105 -16.13 13.22 -0.59
CA ALA A 105 -16.74 13.69 -1.85
C ALA A 105 -18.23 13.32 -1.99
N PHE A 106 -18.63 12.12 -1.56
CA PHE A 106 -19.92 11.53 -1.91
C PHE A 106 -20.73 11.03 -0.71
N GLY A 107 -20.16 10.97 0.49
CA GLY A 107 -20.86 10.54 1.70
C GLY A 107 -21.84 11.58 2.22
N THR A 108 -22.86 11.11 2.96
CA THR A 108 -23.79 12.00 3.68
C THR A 108 -23.11 12.67 4.88
N PRO A 109 -23.65 13.75 5.43
CA PRO A 109 -23.14 14.37 6.65
C PRO A 109 -22.99 13.37 7.81
N GLU A 110 -23.95 12.46 7.97
CA GLU A 110 -23.96 11.45 9.03
C GLU A 110 -22.83 10.44 8.84
N GLN A 111 -22.65 9.94 7.60
CA GLN A 111 -21.55 9.02 7.27
C GLN A 111 -20.17 9.67 7.51
N LYS A 112 -20.02 10.94 7.14
CA LYS A 112 -18.78 11.70 7.39
C LYS A 112 -18.51 11.86 8.89
N ALA A 113 -19.55 12.23 9.65
CA ALA A 113 -19.45 12.42 11.10
C ALA A 113 -19.12 11.12 11.84
N GLU A 114 -19.65 9.99 11.38
CA GLU A 114 -19.42 8.68 11.97
C GLU A 114 -18.02 8.12 11.68
N HIS A 115 -17.55 8.21 10.43
CA HIS A 115 -16.39 7.47 9.97
C HIS A 115 -15.10 8.29 9.92
N LEU A 116 -15.13 9.55 9.47
CA LEU A 116 -13.90 10.31 9.27
C LEU A 116 -13.08 10.53 10.55
N PRO A 117 -13.66 10.90 11.69
CA PRO A 117 -12.89 11.02 12.93
C PRO A 117 -12.24 9.70 13.35
N ALA A 118 -12.95 8.58 13.25
CA ALA A 118 -12.44 7.27 13.60
C ALA A 118 -11.29 6.82 12.66
N MET A 119 -11.38 7.13 11.36
CA MET A 119 -10.29 6.88 10.40
C MET A 119 -9.06 7.74 10.71
N ARG A 120 -9.24 9.04 10.96
CA ARG A 120 -8.15 9.98 11.28
C ARG A 120 -7.41 9.60 12.55
N ASN A 121 -8.13 9.08 13.55
CA ASN A 121 -7.57 8.68 14.84
C ASN A 121 -7.10 7.21 14.84
N PHE A 122 -7.29 6.48 13.74
CA PHE A 122 -7.07 5.03 13.64
C PHE A 122 -7.81 4.25 14.74
N ASP A 123 -9.08 4.59 14.99
CA ASP A 123 -9.94 3.89 15.95
C ASP A 123 -10.60 2.66 15.33
N ARG A 124 -10.60 2.55 14.01
CA ARG A 124 -11.16 1.44 13.23
C ARG A 124 -10.22 1.03 12.11
N TRP A 125 -10.01 -0.26 11.98
CA TRP A 125 -9.30 -0.86 10.86
C TRP A 125 -10.23 -0.99 9.65
N TRP A 126 -9.71 -0.69 8.45
CA TRP A 126 -10.44 -0.80 7.20
C TRP A 126 -9.74 -1.72 6.24
N CYS A 127 -10.51 -2.43 5.39
CA CYS A 127 -10.00 -3.15 4.24
C CYS A 127 -10.85 -2.87 2.99
N GLN A 128 -10.33 -3.29 1.82
CA GLN A 128 -10.94 -3.04 0.51
C GLN A 128 -11.54 -4.31 -0.06
N GLY A 129 -12.83 -4.29 -0.41
CA GLY A 129 -13.56 -5.39 -1.04
C GLY A 129 -13.89 -5.09 -2.50
N TYR A 130 -12.88 -5.08 -3.40
CA TYR A 130 -13.09 -4.82 -4.82
C TYR A 130 -13.09 -6.11 -5.63
N SER A 131 -11.92 -6.74 -5.79
CA SER A 131 -11.73 -7.91 -6.62
C SER A 131 -12.53 -9.12 -6.13
N GLU A 132 -12.96 -9.95 -7.08
CA GLU A 132 -13.59 -11.26 -6.85
C GLU A 132 -12.78 -12.35 -7.55
N PRO A 133 -12.97 -13.64 -7.25
CA PRO A 133 -12.23 -14.71 -7.91
C PRO A 133 -12.31 -14.67 -9.44
N GLY A 134 -13.43 -14.18 -9.99
CA GLY A 134 -13.67 -14.03 -11.44
C GLY A 134 -13.45 -12.62 -11.98
N SER A 135 -13.13 -11.61 -11.16
CA SER A 135 -13.01 -10.21 -11.59
C SER A 135 -11.93 -9.43 -10.85
N GLY A 136 -10.78 -9.28 -11.48
CA GLY A 136 -9.66 -8.47 -11.03
C GLY A 136 -9.45 -7.27 -11.95
N SER A 137 -8.68 -7.42 -13.03
CA SER A 137 -8.47 -6.36 -14.04
C SER A 137 -9.78 -5.96 -14.75
N ASP A 138 -10.68 -6.92 -15.04
CA ASP A 138 -12.05 -6.63 -15.45
C ASP A 138 -12.97 -6.50 -14.22
N LEU A 139 -12.71 -5.47 -13.41
CA LEU A 139 -13.46 -5.24 -12.18
C LEU A 139 -14.95 -4.98 -12.42
N ALA A 140 -15.32 -4.43 -13.60
CA ALA A 140 -16.72 -4.21 -13.95
C ALA A 140 -17.54 -5.51 -14.09
N ALA A 141 -16.87 -6.66 -14.22
CA ALA A 141 -17.50 -7.99 -14.25
C ALA A 141 -17.84 -8.56 -12.86
N LEU A 142 -17.66 -7.80 -11.77
CA LEU A 142 -18.01 -8.24 -10.42
C LEU A 142 -19.45 -8.72 -10.30
N GLN A 143 -19.67 -9.75 -9.49
CA GLN A 143 -20.95 -10.46 -9.38
C GLN A 143 -21.51 -10.53 -7.95
N MET A 144 -20.74 -10.10 -6.93
CA MET A 144 -21.25 -10.08 -5.55
C MET A 144 -22.52 -9.25 -5.48
N ARG A 145 -23.66 -9.94 -5.20
CA ARG A 145 -24.99 -9.32 -5.21
C ARG A 145 -25.25 -8.54 -3.93
N ALA A 146 -26.07 -7.51 -4.07
CA ALA A 146 -26.67 -6.76 -2.98
C ALA A 146 -28.16 -6.55 -3.29
N ASP A 147 -28.94 -7.57 -2.97
CA ASP A 147 -30.38 -7.60 -3.25
C ASP A 147 -31.11 -6.73 -2.20
N ARG A 148 -32.02 -5.86 -2.66
CA ARG A 148 -32.75 -4.96 -1.76
C ARG A 148 -33.83 -5.72 -0.97
N ASP A 149 -33.84 -5.55 0.36
CA ASP A 149 -34.87 -6.07 1.26
C ASP A 149 -35.27 -4.97 2.26
N GLY A 150 -36.31 -4.23 1.95
CA GLY A 150 -36.75 -3.07 2.74
C GLY A 150 -35.66 -1.98 2.80
N ASP A 151 -35.25 -1.66 4.01
CA ASP A 151 -34.19 -0.68 4.27
C ASP A 151 -32.77 -1.27 4.35
N ASP A 152 -32.63 -2.53 3.95
CA ASP A 152 -31.35 -3.23 3.92
C ASP A 152 -31.02 -3.76 2.52
N TYR A 153 -29.73 -4.06 2.32
CA TYR A 153 -29.22 -4.94 1.29
C TYR A 153 -28.88 -6.31 1.89
N ILE A 154 -29.14 -7.37 1.14
CA ILE A 154 -28.66 -8.72 1.45
C ILE A 154 -27.50 -9.03 0.53
N LEU A 155 -26.30 -9.11 1.10
CA LEU A 155 -25.07 -9.33 0.35
C LEU A 155 -24.75 -10.82 0.26
N ASN A 156 -24.48 -11.30 -0.97
CA ASN A 156 -24.08 -12.68 -1.24
C ASN A 156 -22.95 -12.72 -2.27
N GLY A 157 -21.83 -13.38 -1.91
CA GLY A 157 -20.67 -13.55 -2.77
C GLY A 157 -19.35 -13.58 -2.01
N SER A 158 -18.26 -13.23 -2.66
CA SER A 158 -16.96 -13.15 -1.98
C SER A 158 -16.05 -12.10 -2.60
N LYS A 159 -15.14 -11.56 -1.78
CA LYS A 159 -14.05 -10.67 -2.19
C LYS A 159 -12.71 -11.36 -1.98
N ILE A 160 -11.77 -11.16 -2.90
CA ILE A 160 -10.46 -11.81 -2.86
C ILE A 160 -9.34 -10.77 -2.89
N TRP A 161 -8.14 -11.17 -2.51
CA TRP A 161 -6.97 -10.29 -2.39
C TRP A 161 -7.15 -9.17 -1.38
N THR A 162 -7.98 -9.41 -0.37
CA THR A 162 -8.32 -8.42 0.65
C THR A 162 -7.21 -8.35 1.71
N THR A 163 -6.37 -7.34 1.57
CA THR A 163 -5.22 -7.12 2.45
C THR A 163 -5.70 -6.74 3.86
N LEU A 164 -5.17 -7.43 4.86
CA LEU A 164 -5.41 -7.22 6.31
C LEU A 164 -6.90 -7.35 6.73
N ALA A 165 -7.72 -8.09 5.96
CA ALA A 165 -9.13 -8.29 6.31
C ALA A 165 -9.32 -8.97 7.68
N GLN A 166 -8.37 -9.82 8.11
CA GLN A 166 -8.40 -10.47 9.43
C GLN A 166 -8.31 -9.49 10.61
N HIS A 167 -7.91 -8.25 10.35
CA HIS A 167 -7.81 -7.18 11.35
C HIS A 167 -8.90 -6.13 11.23
N ALA A 168 -9.62 -6.11 10.09
CA ALA A 168 -10.54 -5.03 9.75
C ALA A 168 -11.83 -5.05 10.58
N ASP A 169 -12.23 -3.86 11.02
CA ASP A 169 -13.54 -3.61 11.62
C ASP A 169 -14.58 -3.27 10.55
N TRP A 170 -14.12 -2.66 9.44
CA TRP A 170 -14.96 -2.26 8.32
C TRP A 170 -14.32 -2.64 6.98
N ILE A 171 -15.18 -2.99 6.03
CA ILE A 171 -14.81 -3.18 4.63
C ILE A 171 -15.64 -2.26 3.73
N PHE A 172 -15.02 -1.61 2.76
CA PHE A 172 -15.76 -0.93 1.69
C PHE A 172 -15.77 -1.80 0.43
N CYS A 173 -16.99 -2.08 -0.04
CA CYS A 173 -17.23 -3.04 -1.12
C CYS A 173 -17.82 -2.37 -2.36
N LEU A 174 -17.40 -2.84 -3.53
CA LEU A 174 -18.20 -2.72 -4.75
C LEU A 174 -19.11 -3.94 -4.86
N VAL A 175 -20.41 -3.68 -5.04
CA VAL A 175 -21.44 -4.72 -5.10
C VAL A 175 -22.38 -4.50 -6.28
N ARG A 176 -23.02 -5.56 -6.76
CA ARG A 176 -23.99 -5.53 -7.85
C ARG A 176 -25.39 -5.32 -7.28
N THR A 177 -25.96 -4.12 -7.44
CA THR A 177 -27.32 -3.79 -7.02
C THR A 177 -28.35 -3.94 -8.13
N SER A 178 -27.92 -3.88 -9.39
CA SER A 178 -28.77 -4.17 -10.56
C SER A 178 -27.95 -4.70 -11.73
N GLN A 179 -28.66 -5.30 -12.72
CA GLN A 179 -28.07 -5.74 -13.98
C GLN A 179 -28.47 -4.74 -15.07
N GLU A 180 -27.47 -4.09 -15.66
CA GLU A 180 -27.67 -3.06 -16.67
C GLU A 180 -26.97 -3.43 -17.98
N ALA A 181 -27.34 -2.74 -19.08
CA ALA A 181 -26.72 -2.95 -20.38
C ALA A 181 -25.20 -2.71 -20.37
N LYS A 182 -24.75 -1.75 -19.59
CA LYS A 182 -23.32 -1.53 -19.32
C LYS A 182 -22.96 -2.13 -17.98
N ARG A 183 -21.95 -2.99 -17.93
CA ARG A 183 -21.49 -3.65 -16.69
C ARG A 183 -21.10 -2.68 -15.58
N GLN A 184 -20.65 -1.49 -15.93
CA GLN A 184 -20.28 -0.42 -14.99
C GLN A 184 -21.49 0.17 -14.26
N ASP A 185 -22.64 0.22 -14.94
CA ASP A 185 -23.89 0.64 -14.35
C ASP A 185 -24.42 -0.49 -13.45
N GLY A 186 -25.17 -0.17 -12.42
CA GLY A 186 -25.65 -1.15 -11.44
C GLY A 186 -24.64 -1.63 -10.41
N ILE A 187 -23.43 -1.05 -10.38
CA ILE A 187 -22.46 -1.22 -9.29
C ILE A 187 -22.68 -0.14 -8.24
N SER A 188 -22.75 -0.52 -6.98
CA SER A 188 -22.85 0.40 -5.84
C SER A 188 -21.66 0.26 -4.91
N PHE A 189 -21.37 1.32 -4.15
CA PHE A 189 -20.29 1.39 -3.15
C PHE A 189 -20.91 1.32 -1.76
N VAL A 190 -20.60 0.27 -0.99
CA VAL A 190 -21.25 0.00 0.30
C VAL A 190 -20.20 -0.19 1.40
N LEU A 191 -20.44 0.41 2.55
CA LEU A 191 -19.66 0.19 3.77
C LEU A 191 -20.28 -0.94 4.58
N VAL A 192 -19.48 -1.92 4.98
CA VAL A 192 -19.94 -3.09 5.72
C VAL A 192 -19.15 -3.23 7.01
N ASP A 193 -19.86 -3.38 8.12
CA ASP A 193 -19.28 -3.74 9.41
C ASP A 193 -18.87 -5.21 9.37
N MET A 194 -17.60 -5.51 9.61
CA MET A 194 -17.04 -6.86 9.52
C MET A 194 -17.53 -7.80 10.63
N THR A 195 -18.20 -7.26 11.66
CA THR A 195 -18.84 -8.06 12.72
C THR A 195 -20.23 -8.55 12.35
N THR A 196 -20.76 -8.12 11.18
CA THR A 196 -22.10 -8.52 10.72
C THR A 196 -22.18 -10.03 10.51
N PRO A 197 -23.20 -10.72 11.05
CA PRO A 197 -23.37 -12.16 10.85
C PRO A 197 -23.38 -12.54 9.36
N GLY A 198 -22.76 -13.68 9.03
CA GLY A 198 -22.62 -14.18 7.66
C GLY A 198 -21.31 -13.78 6.98
N ILE A 199 -20.46 -12.96 7.62
CA ILE A 199 -19.12 -12.66 7.12
C ILE A 199 -18.13 -13.67 7.68
N SER A 200 -17.27 -14.20 6.81
CA SER A 200 -16.11 -15.00 7.20
C SER A 200 -14.87 -14.60 6.41
N VAL A 201 -13.71 -14.68 7.07
CA VAL A 201 -12.41 -14.32 6.50
C VAL A 201 -11.51 -15.56 6.49
N SER A 202 -10.94 -15.87 5.32
CA SER A 202 -10.03 -16.99 5.15
C SER A 202 -8.69 -16.51 4.59
N PRO A 203 -7.56 -16.90 5.17
CA PRO A 203 -6.24 -16.55 4.66
C PRO A 203 -6.00 -17.20 3.30
N LEU A 204 -5.32 -16.48 2.42
CA LEU A 204 -4.86 -17.01 1.13
C LEU A 204 -3.35 -17.31 1.21
N PRO A 205 -2.93 -18.53 0.90
CA PRO A 205 -1.51 -18.85 0.73
C PRO A 205 -0.90 -18.00 -0.39
N THR A 206 0.23 -17.37 -0.10
CA THR A 206 1.01 -16.59 -1.05
C THR A 206 2.38 -17.23 -1.26
N LEU A 207 3.13 -16.84 -2.33
CA LEU A 207 4.45 -17.39 -2.63
C LEU A 207 5.46 -17.19 -1.49
N ASP A 208 5.31 -16.11 -0.74
CA ASP A 208 6.15 -15.79 0.41
C ASP A 208 5.72 -16.54 1.69
N GLY A 209 4.72 -17.41 1.58
CA GLY A 209 4.16 -18.23 2.66
C GLY A 209 3.37 -17.39 3.67
N PRO A 210 2.15 -17.84 4.04
CA PRO A 210 1.50 -17.30 5.22
C PRO A 210 2.25 -17.80 6.44
N LEU A 211 2.61 -16.87 7.31
CA LEU A 211 2.99 -17.20 8.67
C LEU A 211 1.73 -17.12 9.53
N GLU A 212 1.57 -18.01 10.46
CA GLU A 212 0.44 -17.95 11.38
C GLU A 212 0.40 -16.59 12.08
N GLY A 213 -0.72 -15.86 11.95
CA GLY A 213 -0.89 -14.51 12.50
C GLY A 213 -0.27 -13.36 11.69
N LEU A 214 0.55 -13.65 10.68
CA LEU A 214 1.21 -12.65 9.82
C LEU A 214 0.77 -12.73 8.35
N GLN A 215 -0.28 -13.47 8.03
CA GLN A 215 -0.84 -13.46 6.66
C GLN A 215 -1.31 -12.05 6.29
N GLU A 216 -0.99 -11.65 5.07
CA GLU A 216 -1.37 -10.33 4.56
C GLU A 216 -2.71 -10.39 3.82
N ILE A 217 -2.92 -11.45 3.03
CA ILE A 217 -3.95 -11.52 2.00
C ILE A 217 -5.02 -12.51 2.39
N ASN A 218 -6.29 -12.13 2.17
CA ASN A 218 -7.45 -12.91 2.54
C ASN A 218 -8.49 -12.97 1.43
N GLN A 219 -9.36 -13.96 1.51
CA GLN A 219 -10.68 -13.99 0.89
C GLN A 219 -11.73 -13.72 1.96
N VAL A 220 -12.72 -12.88 1.64
CA VAL A 220 -13.84 -12.54 2.51
C VAL A 220 -15.11 -13.05 1.87
N PHE A 221 -15.85 -13.86 2.59
CA PHE A 221 -17.13 -14.44 2.15
C PHE A 221 -18.30 -13.73 2.81
N PHE A 222 -19.38 -13.59 2.04
CA PHE A 222 -20.64 -12.98 2.46
C PHE A 222 -21.77 -13.95 2.17
N ASP A 223 -22.44 -14.44 3.21
CA ASP A 223 -23.58 -15.35 3.14
C ASP A 223 -24.78 -14.71 3.83
N ASN A 224 -25.72 -14.20 3.02
CA ASN A 224 -26.92 -13.50 3.49
C ASN A 224 -26.62 -12.36 4.47
N VAL A 225 -25.56 -11.60 4.23
CA VAL A 225 -25.12 -10.51 5.08
C VAL A 225 -26.04 -9.30 4.93
N ARG A 226 -26.73 -8.93 6.02
CA ARG A 226 -27.68 -7.82 6.05
C ARG A 226 -26.97 -6.51 6.34
N VAL A 227 -27.06 -5.55 5.42
CA VAL A 227 -26.38 -4.25 5.50
C VAL A 227 -27.37 -3.13 5.27
N PRO A 228 -27.52 -2.17 6.20
CA PRO A 228 -28.43 -1.04 6.02
C PRO A 228 -28.13 -0.23 4.76
N VAL A 229 -29.18 0.16 4.02
CA VAL A 229 -29.02 0.99 2.81
C VAL A 229 -28.34 2.33 3.09
N LYS A 230 -28.48 2.85 4.29
CA LYS A 230 -27.77 4.06 4.74
C LYS A 230 -26.23 3.92 4.71
N ASN A 231 -25.71 2.69 4.63
CA ASN A 231 -24.26 2.43 4.49
C ASN A 231 -23.79 2.50 3.03
N ARG A 232 -24.68 2.71 2.05
CA ARG A 232 -24.31 2.98 0.67
C ARG A 232 -23.77 4.40 0.55
N ILE A 233 -22.63 4.56 -0.10
CA ILE A 233 -22.07 5.86 -0.43
C ILE A 233 -22.69 6.38 -1.72
N GLY A 234 -23.24 7.59 -1.68
CA GLY A 234 -23.84 8.29 -2.81
C GLY A 234 -25.05 7.55 -3.41
N GLU A 235 -25.22 7.65 -4.73
CA GLU A 235 -26.36 7.09 -5.45
C GLU A 235 -26.17 5.61 -5.78
N GLU A 236 -27.28 4.86 -5.76
CA GLU A 236 -27.31 3.47 -6.23
C GLU A 236 -26.93 3.39 -7.70
N GLY A 237 -26.15 2.35 -8.08
CA GLY A 237 -25.68 2.17 -9.44
C GLY A 237 -24.52 3.07 -9.87
N LYS A 238 -24.06 4.01 -9.02
CA LYS A 238 -22.94 4.94 -9.32
C LYS A 238 -21.59 4.53 -8.71
N GLY A 239 -21.51 3.37 -8.09
CA GLY A 239 -20.30 2.87 -7.42
C GLY A 239 -19.07 2.81 -8.33
N TRP A 240 -19.24 2.59 -9.64
CA TRP A 240 -18.14 2.65 -10.60
C TRP A 240 -17.48 4.04 -10.68
N THR A 241 -18.26 5.09 -10.62
CA THR A 241 -17.74 6.47 -10.58
C THR A 241 -16.94 6.71 -9.30
N TYR A 242 -17.46 6.24 -8.18
CA TYR A 242 -16.78 6.38 -6.88
C TYR A 242 -15.51 5.53 -6.81
N ALA A 243 -15.52 4.34 -7.41
CA ALA A 243 -14.32 3.50 -7.54
C ALA A 243 -13.24 4.17 -8.39
N LYS A 244 -13.59 4.78 -9.53
CA LYS A 244 -12.63 5.54 -10.35
C LYS A 244 -12.01 6.70 -9.59
N TYR A 245 -12.81 7.45 -8.84
CA TYR A 245 -12.35 8.53 -8.00
C TYR A 245 -11.35 8.04 -6.94
N LEU A 246 -11.64 6.92 -6.26
CA LEU A 246 -10.71 6.30 -5.32
C LEU A 246 -9.37 5.94 -5.98
N LEU A 247 -9.41 5.35 -7.18
CA LEU A 247 -8.20 4.92 -7.89
C LEU A 247 -7.26 6.08 -8.26
N GLU A 248 -7.77 7.32 -8.35
CA GLU A 248 -6.93 8.51 -8.55
C GLU A 248 -6.01 8.75 -7.34
N PHE A 249 -6.53 8.55 -6.12
CA PHE A 249 -5.73 8.66 -4.89
C PHE A 249 -4.77 7.48 -4.71
N GLU A 250 -5.14 6.30 -5.14
CA GLU A 250 -4.27 5.11 -5.08
C GLU A 250 -3.03 5.27 -5.99
N ARG A 251 -3.19 5.91 -7.16
CA ARG A 251 -2.11 6.09 -8.14
C ARG A 251 -1.19 7.28 -7.86
N GLY A 252 -1.56 8.18 -6.98
CA GLY A 252 -0.80 9.40 -6.64
C GLY A 252 0.39 9.18 -5.71
N ASN A 253 0.93 7.97 -5.61
CA ASN A 253 2.04 7.64 -4.72
C ASN A 253 3.41 7.95 -5.34
N ALA A 254 4.31 8.52 -4.53
CA ALA A 254 5.73 8.59 -4.86
C ALA A 254 6.38 7.22 -4.58
N TYR A 255 7.04 6.65 -5.58
CA TYR A 255 7.78 5.38 -5.46
C TYR A 255 9.23 5.59 -5.05
N ALA A 256 9.86 6.65 -5.57
CA ALA A 256 11.30 6.87 -5.43
C ALA A 256 11.80 6.88 -3.97
N PRO A 257 11.14 7.53 -2.99
CA PRO A 257 11.61 7.49 -1.60
C PRO A 257 11.68 6.07 -1.03
N GLY A 258 10.65 5.25 -1.26
CA GLY A 258 10.61 3.85 -0.83
C GLY A 258 11.66 2.99 -1.52
N LEU A 259 11.85 3.18 -2.84
CA LEU A 259 12.85 2.45 -3.62
C LEU A 259 14.28 2.81 -3.18
N LYS A 260 14.57 4.09 -2.89
CA LYS A 260 15.85 4.53 -2.32
C LYS A 260 16.13 3.85 -0.98
N ALA A 261 15.14 3.78 -0.11
CA ALA A 261 15.26 3.11 1.19
C ALA A 261 15.54 1.61 1.01
N GLN A 262 14.81 0.93 0.11
CA GLN A 262 15.04 -0.49 -0.21
C GLN A 262 16.42 -0.73 -0.80
N LEU A 263 16.86 0.09 -1.76
CA LEU A 263 18.20 -0.03 -2.34
C LEU A 263 19.30 0.21 -1.30
N ASN A 264 19.12 1.16 -0.37
CA ASN A 264 20.04 1.36 0.75
C ASN A 264 20.08 0.15 1.70
N LYS A 265 18.95 -0.57 1.88
CA LYS A 265 18.94 -1.85 2.62
C LYS A 265 19.80 -2.89 1.88
N VAL A 266 19.66 -3.00 0.57
CA VAL A 266 20.52 -3.90 -0.26
C VAL A 266 21.99 -3.54 -0.13
N ARG A 267 22.34 -2.24 -0.17
CA ARG A 267 23.73 -1.79 0.04
C ARG A 267 24.30 -2.28 1.38
N LYS A 268 23.51 -2.14 2.46
CA LYS A 268 23.93 -2.60 3.80
C LYS A 268 24.11 -4.12 3.85
N ILE A 269 23.24 -4.88 3.20
CA ILE A 269 23.34 -6.34 3.07
C ILE A 269 24.61 -6.69 2.30
N ALA A 270 24.79 -6.18 1.10
CA ALA A 270 25.93 -6.47 0.22
C ALA A 270 27.30 -6.03 0.80
N SER A 271 27.29 -5.06 1.72
CA SER A 271 28.51 -4.67 2.46
C SER A 271 28.89 -5.68 3.56
N LYS A 272 27.94 -6.55 3.98
CA LYS A 272 28.16 -7.60 4.99
C LYS A 272 28.34 -8.98 4.37
N SER A 273 27.65 -9.24 3.25
CA SER A 273 27.76 -10.50 2.51
C SER A 273 29.09 -10.56 1.77
N LEU A 274 29.68 -11.76 1.71
CA LEU A 274 30.96 -11.99 1.03
C LEU A 274 30.72 -12.62 -0.34
N SER A 275 31.49 -12.17 -1.32
CA SER A 275 31.64 -12.81 -2.63
C SER A 275 32.56 -14.03 -2.56
N ASP A 276 32.73 -14.76 -3.66
CA ASP A 276 33.52 -16.00 -3.73
C ASP A 276 34.99 -15.82 -3.40
N ASP A 277 35.52 -14.60 -3.58
CA ASP A 277 36.90 -14.24 -3.23
C ASP A 277 37.06 -13.77 -1.77
N GLY A 278 35.97 -13.79 -0.99
CA GLY A 278 35.96 -13.36 0.41
C GLY A 278 35.91 -11.86 0.62
N ALA A 279 35.77 -11.05 -0.43
CA ALA A 279 35.54 -9.60 -0.31
C ALA A 279 34.03 -9.30 -0.09
N PRO A 280 33.68 -8.13 0.45
CA PRO A 280 32.26 -7.71 0.48
C PRO A 280 31.66 -7.71 -0.94
N MET A 281 30.42 -8.18 -1.09
CA MET A 281 29.72 -8.21 -2.39
C MET A 281 29.64 -6.81 -3.05
N MET A 282 29.60 -5.74 -2.27
CA MET A 282 29.72 -4.37 -2.79
C MET A 282 31.07 -4.04 -3.42
N ALA A 283 32.11 -4.86 -3.25
CA ALA A 283 33.40 -4.69 -3.93
C ALA A 283 33.42 -5.38 -5.31
N ASP A 284 32.52 -6.35 -5.55
CA ASP A 284 32.41 -7.02 -6.85
C ASP A 284 32.02 -6.03 -7.95
N PRO A 285 32.79 -5.94 -9.05
CA PRO A 285 32.53 -4.96 -10.11
C PRO A 285 31.20 -5.20 -10.85
N GLY A 286 30.79 -6.47 -11.02
CA GLY A 286 29.54 -6.84 -11.69
C GLY A 286 28.32 -6.41 -10.85
N PHE A 287 28.36 -6.73 -9.56
CA PHE A 287 27.31 -6.31 -8.63
C PHE A 287 27.20 -4.78 -8.52
N ARG A 288 28.35 -4.08 -8.40
CA ARG A 288 28.39 -2.62 -8.35
C ARG A 288 27.79 -1.96 -9.58
N THR A 289 28.01 -2.52 -10.77
CA THR A 289 27.42 -2.01 -12.00
C THR A 289 25.91 -2.09 -11.94
N LYS A 290 25.34 -3.25 -11.62
CA LYS A 290 23.88 -3.42 -11.46
C LYS A 290 23.30 -2.51 -10.38
N PHE A 291 24.03 -2.34 -9.29
CA PHE A 291 23.62 -1.45 -8.21
C PHE A 291 23.56 0.02 -8.69
N ALA A 292 24.59 0.49 -9.41
CA ALA A 292 24.64 1.85 -9.96
C ALA A 292 23.55 2.10 -11.01
N GLU A 293 23.27 1.11 -11.88
CA GLU A 293 22.15 1.19 -12.84
C GLU A 293 20.82 1.38 -12.12
N MET A 294 20.62 0.69 -10.99
CA MET A 294 19.42 0.86 -10.17
C MET A 294 19.35 2.24 -9.51
N GLU A 295 20.48 2.80 -9.03
CA GLU A 295 20.52 4.17 -8.51
C GLU A 295 20.09 5.17 -9.60
N ILE A 296 20.63 5.05 -10.81
CA ILE A 296 20.29 5.92 -11.94
C ILE A 296 18.78 5.81 -12.27
N ARG A 297 18.25 4.59 -12.32
CA ARG A 297 16.83 4.35 -12.59
C ARG A 297 15.94 5.03 -11.54
N ILE A 298 16.27 4.90 -10.26
CA ILE A 298 15.50 5.50 -9.16
C ILE A 298 15.61 7.04 -9.19
N GLU A 299 16.79 7.62 -9.48
CA GLU A 299 16.94 9.07 -9.59
C GLU A 299 16.17 9.65 -10.78
N SER A 300 16.13 8.94 -11.91
CA SER A 300 15.29 9.31 -13.05
C SER A 300 13.80 9.31 -12.70
N LEU A 301 13.36 8.27 -11.97
CA LEU A 301 11.98 8.17 -11.48
C LEU A 301 11.67 9.32 -10.51
N ASN A 302 12.56 9.60 -9.56
CA ASN A 302 12.43 10.68 -8.58
C ASN A 302 12.28 12.05 -9.26
N ALA A 303 13.10 12.34 -10.28
CA ALA A 303 12.98 13.57 -11.03
C ALA A 303 11.62 13.69 -11.74
N THR A 304 11.12 12.59 -12.30
CA THR A 304 9.81 12.54 -12.94
C THR A 304 8.67 12.75 -11.94
N GLU A 305 8.75 12.15 -10.75
CA GLU A 305 7.78 12.35 -9.67
C GLU A 305 7.74 13.81 -9.21
N LEU A 306 8.90 14.43 -9.00
CA LEU A 306 8.98 15.84 -8.61
C LEU A 306 8.37 16.77 -9.65
N LEU A 307 8.58 16.49 -10.95
CA LEU A 307 7.94 17.22 -12.03
C LEU A 307 6.42 17.03 -12.04
N ALA A 308 5.96 15.79 -11.92
CA ALA A 308 4.53 15.46 -11.88
C ALA A 308 3.81 16.15 -10.72
N PHE A 309 4.39 16.08 -9.51
CA PHE A 309 3.79 16.66 -8.30
C PHE A 309 3.99 18.17 -8.16
N SER A 310 4.77 18.81 -9.05
CA SER A 310 4.92 20.27 -9.05
C SER A 310 3.66 21.04 -9.47
N GLY A 311 2.56 20.35 -9.79
CA GLY A 311 1.31 20.95 -10.24
C GLY A 311 1.31 21.51 -11.66
N ARG A 312 2.36 21.24 -12.46
CA ARG A 312 2.46 21.69 -13.85
C ARG A 312 1.67 20.83 -14.84
N GLU A 313 1.36 19.61 -14.45
CA GLU A 313 0.64 18.63 -15.26
C GLU A 313 -0.77 18.39 -14.69
N SER A 314 -1.77 18.20 -15.56
CA SER A 314 -3.16 17.96 -15.20
C SER A 314 -3.87 17.08 -16.22
N GLY A 315 -5.07 16.60 -15.87
CA GLY A 315 -5.94 15.88 -16.79
C GLY A 315 -5.37 14.54 -17.29
N ALA A 316 -5.60 14.24 -18.58
CA ALA A 316 -5.20 12.98 -19.22
C ALA A 316 -3.69 12.74 -19.17
N ARG A 317 -2.88 13.80 -19.27
CA ARG A 317 -1.42 13.70 -19.20
C ARG A 317 -0.95 13.29 -17.81
N MET A 318 -1.55 13.83 -16.74
CA MET A 318 -1.27 13.40 -15.36
C MET A 318 -1.65 11.93 -15.16
N GLY A 319 -2.79 11.47 -15.69
CA GLY A 319 -3.20 10.07 -15.66
C GLY A 319 -2.20 9.14 -16.34
N ALA A 320 -1.67 9.54 -17.50
CA ALA A 320 -0.65 8.79 -18.23
C ALA A 320 0.69 8.74 -17.44
N ILE A 321 1.12 9.86 -16.84
CA ILE A 321 2.32 9.93 -16.00
C ILE A 321 2.16 9.01 -14.78
N SER A 322 1.03 9.05 -14.09
CA SER A 322 0.77 8.17 -12.94
C SER A 322 0.82 6.69 -13.33
N SER A 323 0.32 6.31 -14.51
CA SER A 323 0.42 4.96 -15.04
C SER A 323 1.87 4.56 -15.35
N MET A 324 2.66 5.45 -15.92
CA MET A 324 4.08 5.25 -16.19
C MET A 324 4.87 5.08 -14.87
N LEU A 325 4.64 5.95 -13.89
CA LEU A 325 5.28 5.87 -12.57
C LEU A 325 4.97 4.53 -11.88
N LYS A 326 3.73 4.03 -11.99
CA LYS A 326 3.34 2.71 -11.46
C LYS A 326 4.11 1.59 -12.15
N CYS A 327 4.23 1.57 -13.46
CA CYS A 327 5.00 0.55 -14.19
C CYS A 327 6.48 0.61 -13.78
N GLN A 328 7.11 1.77 -13.88
CA GLN A 328 8.53 1.95 -13.56
C GLN A 328 8.83 1.64 -12.08
N GLY A 329 7.95 2.09 -11.17
CA GLY A 329 8.10 1.87 -9.73
C GLY A 329 7.99 0.39 -9.37
N SER A 330 6.99 -0.33 -9.89
CA SER A 330 6.79 -1.76 -9.62
C SER A 330 7.92 -2.63 -10.18
N GLU A 331 8.41 -2.33 -11.39
CA GLU A 331 9.52 -3.03 -12.01
C GLU A 331 10.85 -2.77 -11.28
N ALA A 332 11.10 -1.51 -10.87
CA ALA A 332 12.27 -1.19 -10.06
C ALA A 332 12.25 -1.90 -8.71
N GLN A 333 11.07 -1.98 -8.06
CA GLN A 333 10.91 -2.71 -6.81
C GLN A 333 11.22 -4.20 -6.96
N GLN A 334 10.76 -4.83 -8.04
CA GLN A 334 11.08 -6.22 -8.34
C GLN A 334 12.59 -6.41 -8.56
N ALA A 335 13.22 -5.57 -9.37
CA ALA A 335 14.64 -5.63 -9.64
C ALA A 335 15.52 -5.42 -8.39
N ILE A 336 15.11 -4.53 -7.46
CA ILE A 336 15.80 -4.35 -6.16
C ILE A 336 15.76 -5.64 -5.35
N THR A 337 14.65 -6.39 -5.36
CA THR A 337 14.58 -7.67 -4.63
C THR A 337 15.41 -8.77 -5.28
N GLU A 338 15.58 -8.75 -6.60
CA GLU A 338 16.52 -9.63 -7.32
C GLU A 338 17.97 -9.33 -6.94
N LEU A 339 18.31 -8.05 -6.89
CA LEU A 339 19.64 -7.61 -6.47
C LEU A 339 19.92 -7.97 -4.99
N ALA A 340 18.89 -7.97 -4.14
CA ALA A 340 19.01 -8.43 -2.77
C ALA A 340 19.28 -9.95 -2.67
N LEU A 341 18.61 -10.76 -3.50
CA LEU A 341 18.88 -12.21 -3.60
C LEU A 341 20.31 -12.47 -4.05
N GLU A 342 20.79 -11.78 -5.07
CA GLU A 342 22.18 -11.88 -5.53
C GLU A 342 23.16 -11.53 -4.41
N ALA A 343 22.87 -10.49 -3.64
CA ALA A 343 23.73 -10.04 -2.53
C ALA A 343 23.89 -11.10 -1.42
N VAL A 344 22.87 -11.89 -1.12
CA VAL A 344 22.92 -12.91 -0.05
C VAL A 344 23.24 -14.30 -0.57
N GLY A 345 23.12 -14.56 -1.87
CA GLY A 345 23.44 -15.83 -2.50
C GLY A 345 22.71 -17.01 -1.84
N LEU A 346 23.44 -18.06 -1.50
CA LEU A 346 22.89 -19.28 -0.90
C LEU A 346 22.22 -19.07 0.46
N TYR A 347 22.50 -17.98 1.16
CA TYR A 347 21.82 -17.66 2.43
C TYR A 347 20.33 -17.31 2.25
N ALA A 348 19.86 -17.11 1.01
CA ALA A 348 18.43 -16.97 0.72
C ALA A 348 17.70 -18.31 0.60
N ALA A 349 18.40 -19.44 0.49
CA ALA A 349 17.77 -20.75 0.28
C ALA A 349 17.03 -21.31 1.49
N PRO A 350 17.51 -21.16 2.76
CA PRO A 350 16.75 -21.59 3.91
C PRO A 350 15.47 -20.77 4.08
N TYR A 351 14.35 -21.46 4.32
CA TYR A 351 13.09 -20.80 4.68
C TYR A 351 13.09 -20.44 6.16
N VAL A 352 13.10 -19.14 6.43
CA VAL A 352 12.91 -18.59 7.78
C VAL A 352 11.49 -18.05 7.86
N GLY A 353 10.63 -18.76 8.58
CA GLY A 353 9.20 -18.45 8.67
C GLY A 353 8.93 -17.13 9.38
N ASP A 354 9.44 -16.96 10.59
CA ASP A 354 9.33 -15.75 11.40
C ASP A 354 10.72 -15.32 11.89
N GLY A 355 11.32 -14.34 11.19
CA GLY A 355 12.65 -13.84 11.54
C GLY A 355 12.70 -13.21 12.94
N LEU A 356 11.60 -12.65 13.44
CA LEU A 356 11.56 -12.08 14.78
C LEU A 356 11.56 -13.17 15.87
N ALA A 357 10.80 -14.24 15.66
CA ALA A 357 10.82 -15.42 16.55
C ALA A 357 12.18 -16.11 16.52
N GLU A 358 12.82 -16.21 15.33
CA GLU A 358 14.14 -16.80 15.17
C GLU A 358 15.22 -16.03 15.96
N LEU A 359 15.18 -14.70 15.98
CA LEU A 359 16.10 -13.88 16.79
C LEU A 359 16.07 -14.19 18.28
N THR A 360 14.94 -14.68 18.78
CA THR A 360 14.74 -15.04 20.19
C THR A 360 14.95 -16.54 20.44
N SER A 361 15.21 -17.32 19.39
CA SER A 361 15.49 -18.76 19.46
C SER A 361 16.93 -19.03 19.92
N ASN A 362 17.13 -20.12 20.67
CA ASN A 362 18.46 -20.66 20.97
C ASN A 362 18.93 -21.66 19.90
N ALA A 363 18.17 -21.88 18.84
CA ALA A 363 18.56 -22.74 17.73
C ALA A 363 19.68 -22.07 16.89
N MET A 364 20.52 -22.89 16.28
CA MET A 364 21.52 -22.38 15.33
C MET A 364 20.79 -21.94 14.06
N SER A 365 20.87 -20.67 13.72
CA SER A 365 20.29 -20.16 12.48
C SER A 365 21.02 -20.71 11.25
N PRO A 366 20.29 -21.11 10.18
CA PRO A 366 20.88 -21.61 8.95
C PRO A 366 21.57 -20.49 8.12
N SER A 367 21.34 -19.23 8.44
CA SER A 367 21.89 -18.07 7.72
C SER A 367 21.99 -16.84 8.63
N PRO A 368 22.75 -15.81 8.24
CA PRO A 368 22.77 -14.55 8.96
C PRO A 368 21.40 -13.86 9.01
N ASP A 369 21.12 -13.16 10.10
CA ASP A 369 19.84 -12.47 10.37
C ASP A 369 19.43 -11.49 9.26
N TYR A 370 20.38 -10.80 8.64
CA TYR A 370 20.11 -9.87 7.54
C TYR A 370 19.63 -10.54 6.26
N ALA A 371 19.83 -11.86 6.10
CA ALA A 371 19.41 -12.62 4.92
C ALA A 371 17.99 -13.16 5.06
N TRP A 372 17.45 -13.33 6.28
CA TRP A 372 16.17 -14.00 6.53
C TRP A 372 14.98 -13.41 5.77
N PRO A 373 14.77 -12.07 5.71
CA PRO A 373 13.61 -11.52 5.00
C PRO A 373 13.78 -11.44 3.49
N VAL A 374 14.98 -11.75 2.94
CA VAL A 374 15.30 -11.43 1.54
C VAL A 374 14.50 -12.28 0.56
N ALA A 375 14.47 -13.60 0.73
CA ALA A 375 13.70 -14.50 -0.14
C ALA A 375 12.18 -14.21 -0.01
N GLY A 376 11.70 -14.04 1.22
CA GLY A 376 10.30 -13.65 1.46
C GLY A 376 9.94 -12.33 0.78
N SER A 377 10.82 -11.33 0.83
CA SER A 377 10.61 -10.06 0.13
C SER A 377 10.58 -10.24 -1.39
N TYR A 378 11.48 -11.02 -1.95
CA TYR A 378 11.49 -11.34 -3.39
C TYR A 378 10.14 -11.93 -3.83
N PHE A 379 9.66 -12.96 -3.14
CA PHE A 379 8.37 -13.59 -3.47
C PHE A 379 7.18 -12.65 -3.25
N SER A 380 7.16 -11.91 -2.14
CA SER A 380 6.09 -10.97 -1.83
C SER A 380 5.94 -9.87 -2.88
N TYR A 381 7.04 -9.31 -3.38
CA TYR A 381 6.99 -8.22 -4.35
C TYR A 381 6.75 -8.65 -5.81
N ARG A 382 6.64 -9.95 -6.13
CA ARG A 382 6.20 -10.39 -7.48
C ARG A 382 4.80 -9.88 -7.85
N LYS A 383 3.93 -9.64 -6.87
CA LYS A 383 2.58 -9.12 -7.06
C LYS A 383 2.51 -7.63 -7.44
N THR A 384 3.62 -6.85 -7.30
CA THR A 384 3.58 -5.38 -7.47
C THR A 384 3.25 -4.92 -8.88
N SER A 385 3.58 -5.72 -9.90
CA SER A 385 3.18 -5.47 -11.28
C SER A 385 1.73 -5.84 -11.58
N ILE A 386 1.02 -6.48 -10.63
CA ILE A 386 -0.34 -7.01 -10.84
C ILE A 386 -1.37 -6.13 -10.13
N TYR A 387 -1.20 -5.82 -8.84
CA TYR A 387 -2.17 -5.04 -8.07
C TYR A 387 -2.20 -3.56 -8.47
N ALA A 388 -3.18 -2.80 -8.00
CA ALA A 388 -3.41 -1.38 -8.33
C ALA A 388 -3.52 -1.12 -9.85
N GLY A 389 -4.13 -2.08 -10.57
CA GLY A 389 -4.15 -2.14 -12.04
C GLY A 389 -2.83 -2.68 -12.60
N SER A 390 -2.89 -3.83 -13.27
CA SER A 390 -1.68 -4.49 -13.79
C SER A 390 -0.90 -3.59 -14.75
N ASN A 391 0.40 -3.86 -14.93
CA ASN A 391 1.25 -3.08 -15.83
C ASN A 391 0.68 -3.06 -17.26
N GLU A 392 0.04 -4.15 -17.72
CA GLU A 392 -0.66 -4.22 -19.00
C GLU A 392 -1.82 -3.23 -19.07
N ILE A 393 -2.63 -3.13 -18.00
CA ILE A 393 -3.71 -2.12 -17.92
C ILE A 393 -3.13 -0.69 -17.91
N GLN A 394 -2.01 -0.46 -17.20
CA GLN A 394 -1.36 0.85 -17.20
C GLN A 394 -0.82 1.21 -18.59
N HIS A 395 -0.24 0.26 -19.33
CA HIS A 395 0.19 0.48 -20.72
C HIS A 395 -1.00 0.84 -21.63
N ASN A 396 -2.15 0.13 -21.47
CA ASN A 396 -3.36 0.46 -22.22
C ASN A 396 -3.89 1.86 -21.90
N ILE A 397 -3.83 2.28 -20.63
CA ILE A 397 -4.23 3.65 -20.23
C ILE A 397 -3.32 4.69 -20.89
N MET A 398 -2.00 4.48 -20.87
CA MET A 398 -1.04 5.37 -21.53
C MET A 398 -1.27 5.43 -23.03
N ALA A 399 -1.46 4.29 -23.71
CA ALA A 399 -1.72 4.22 -25.14
C ALA A 399 -2.97 5.02 -25.54
N LYS A 400 -4.07 4.84 -24.80
CA LYS A 400 -5.31 5.59 -25.04
C LYS A 400 -5.13 7.09 -24.79
N ALA A 401 -4.47 7.46 -23.70
CA ALA A 401 -4.36 8.87 -23.30
C ALA A 401 -3.41 9.69 -24.19
N ILE A 402 -2.35 9.07 -24.71
CA ILE A 402 -1.27 9.76 -25.44
C ILE A 402 -1.34 9.50 -26.95
N LEU A 403 -1.67 8.28 -27.37
CA LEU A 403 -1.68 7.87 -28.79
C LEU A 403 -3.09 7.85 -29.40
N GLY A 404 -4.14 7.92 -28.58
CA GLY A 404 -5.53 7.85 -29.02
C GLY A 404 -5.96 6.47 -29.56
N LEU A 405 -5.27 5.41 -29.12
CA LEU A 405 -5.53 4.02 -29.56
C LEU A 405 -6.66 3.37 -28.78
#